data_63b4a48ef43838e8707eaaee69047313
#
_entry.id   63b4a48ef43838e8707eaaee69047313
#
_cell.length_a   1.000
_cell.length_b   1.000
_cell.length_c   1.000
_cell.angle_alpha   90.00
_cell.angle_beta   90.00
_cell.angle_gamma   90.00
#
_symmetry.space_group_name_H-M   'P 1'
#
loop_
_entity.id
_entity.type
_entity.pdbx_description
1 polymer ?
#
loop_
_entity_poly.entity_id
_entity_poly.type
_entity_poly.pdbx_seq_one_letter_code
_entity_poly.pdbx_strand_id
1 'polypeptide(L)'
;MASEDRTGALLRTLAASRPQGRLLELGTGTGVATAWILDGMDGLSDLISVDIDSTVQDVARAAFSNDTRLTLVIDDALSFLTRQPPASFDFVFADALAGKYEGIEDALRVVKPGGFYVIDDMLPQANWPEGHAAKVPALMSRLAAQRDFEIAPMAWASGIVIAVRKPQHFSS
;
A
#
# COMPACT_ATOMS: atom_id res chain seq x y z
N MET A 1 3.94 -1.42 -13.26
CA MET A 1 4.30 -2.85 -13.40
C MET A 1 3.26 -3.64 -12.65
N ALA A 2 2.80 -4.79 -13.16
CA ALA A 2 1.81 -5.56 -12.42
C ALA A 2 2.49 -6.34 -11.29
N SER A 3 1.85 -6.41 -10.12
CA SER A 3 2.35 -7.20 -8.98
C SER A 3 2.42 -8.68 -9.34
N GLU A 4 3.48 -9.36 -8.90
CA GLU A 4 3.62 -10.80 -9.08
C GLU A 4 2.55 -11.56 -8.27
N ASP A 5 2.20 -12.79 -8.70
CA ASP A 5 1.22 -13.64 -8.00
C ASP A 5 1.58 -13.88 -6.52
N ARG A 6 2.87 -13.95 -6.20
CA ARG A 6 3.35 -14.13 -4.81
C ARG A 6 3.10 -12.89 -3.97
N THR A 7 3.30 -11.68 -4.51
CA THR A 7 2.93 -10.42 -3.87
C THR A 7 1.41 -10.37 -3.69
N GLY A 8 0.66 -10.71 -4.74
CA GLY A 8 -0.80 -10.76 -4.69
C GLY A 8 -1.32 -11.68 -3.58
N ALA A 9 -0.80 -12.91 -3.48
CA ALA A 9 -1.19 -13.86 -2.42
C ALA A 9 -0.93 -13.31 -1.01
N LEU A 10 0.17 -12.57 -0.82
CA LEU A 10 0.46 -11.90 0.44
C LEU A 10 -0.55 -10.77 0.72
N LEU A 11 -0.82 -9.90 -0.26
CA LEU A 11 -1.79 -8.80 -0.11
C LEU A 11 -3.18 -9.34 0.26
N ARG A 12 -3.65 -10.40 -0.42
CA ARG A 12 -4.90 -11.08 -0.09
C ARG A 12 -4.93 -11.57 1.35
N THR A 13 -3.86 -12.22 1.80
CA THR A 13 -3.77 -12.77 3.16
C THR A 13 -3.80 -11.65 4.21
N LEU A 14 -3.08 -10.55 3.96
CA LEU A 14 -3.07 -9.40 4.86
C LEU A 14 -4.42 -8.68 4.87
N ALA A 15 -5.08 -8.53 3.72
CA ALA A 15 -6.43 -7.97 3.63
C ALA A 15 -7.44 -8.81 4.42
N ALA A 16 -7.41 -10.15 4.28
CA ALA A 16 -8.27 -11.07 5.04
C ALA A 16 -8.07 -10.98 6.55
N SER A 17 -6.92 -10.53 7.03
CA SER A 17 -6.65 -10.32 8.45
C SER A 17 -7.29 -9.04 9.02
N ARG A 18 -7.96 -8.24 8.18
CA ARG A 18 -8.56 -6.95 8.53
C ARG A 18 -10.07 -6.93 8.24
N PRO A 19 -10.87 -7.75 8.94
CA PRO A 19 -12.32 -7.74 8.75
C PRO A 19 -12.90 -6.36 9.10
N GLN A 20 -13.83 -5.89 8.29
CA GLN A 20 -14.43 -4.55 8.37
C GLN A 20 -13.37 -3.43 8.29
N GLY A 21 -12.25 -3.73 7.64
CA GLY A 21 -11.10 -2.83 7.53
C GLY A 21 -11.29 -1.76 6.46
N ARG A 22 -10.65 -0.63 6.67
CA ARG A 22 -10.48 0.41 5.67
C ARG A 22 -9.09 0.31 5.07
N LEU A 23 -9.02 0.00 3.77
CA LEU A 23 -7.79 -0.29 3.06
C LEU A 23 -7.48 0.83 2.05
N LEU A 24 -6.19 1.04 1.79
CA LEU A 24 -5.69 2.03 0.82
C LEU A 24 -4.64 1.39 -0.07
N GLU A 25 -4.77 1.62 -1.37
CA GLU A 25 -3.76 1.29 -2.38
C GLU A 25 -3.27 2.58 -3.04
N LEU A 26 -1.96 2.77 -3.09
CA LEU A 26 -1.30 3.87 -3.79
C LEU A 26 -0.61 3.31 -5.04
N GLY A 27 -1.19 3.60 -6.21
CA GLY A 27 -0.83 3.02 -7.49
C GLY A 27 -1.77 1.90 -7.90
N THR A 28 -2.94 2.24 -8.45
CA THR A 28 -3.93 1.28 -8.97
C THR A 28 -3.38 0.49 -10.17
N GLY A 29 -2.69 1.20 -11.07
CA GLY A 29 -2.31 0.64 -12.35
C GLY A 29 -3.50 0.02 -13.07
N THR A 30 -3.32 -1.17 -13.65
CA THR A 30 -4.39 -1.93 -14.30
C THR A 30 -5.27 -2.71 -13.32
N GLY A 31 -5.03 -2.62 -12.01
CA GLY A 31 -5.85 -3.24 -10.97
C GLY A 31 -5.45 -4.66 -10.58
N VAL A 32 -4.24 -5.12 -10.89
CA VAL A 32 -3.79 -6.47 -10.53
C VAL A 32 -3.69 -6.62 -9.01
N ALA A 33 -3.02 -5.71 -8.30
CA ALA A 33 -2.94 -5.75 -6.85
C ALA A 33 -4.32 -5.48 -6.22
N THR A 34 -5.10 -4.56 -6.80
CA THR A 34 -6.49 -4.29 -6.41
C THR A 34 -7.33 -5.58 -6.38
N ALA A 35 -7.22 -6.44 -7.42
CA ALA A 35 -7.94 -7.72 -7.50
C ALA A 35 -7.60 -8.63 -6.32
N TRP A 36 -6.32 -8.76 -5.98
CA TRP A 36 -5.86 -9.60 -4.88
C TRP A 36 -6.32 -9.07 -3.52
N ILE A 37 -6.29 -7.74 -3.32
CA ILE A 37 -6.78 -7.12 -2.09
C ILE A 37 -8.28 -7.36 -1.94
N LEU A 38 -9.08 -7.13 -2.98
CA LEU A 38 -10.53 -7.35 -2.99
C LEU A 38 -10.90 -8.82 -2.71
N ASP A 39 -10.12 -9.77 -3.26
CA ASP A 39 -10.33 -11.21 -3.02
C ASP A 39 -10.10 -11.60 -1.55
N GLY A 40 -9.24 -10.88 -0.83
CA GLY A 40 -9.00 -11.09 0.60
C GLY A 40 -9.99 -10.39 1.53
N MET A 41 -10.63 -9.32 1.07
CA MET A 41 -11.52 -8.49 1.89
C MET A 41 -12.86 -9.16 2.17
N ASP A 42 -13.41 -8.91 3.35
CA ASP A 42 -14.80 -9.25 3.64
C ASP A 42 -15.80 -8.26 2.99
N GLY A 43 -17.09 -8.55 3.10
CA GLY A 43 -18.16 -7.73 2.52
C GLY A 43 -18.43 -6.40 3.23
N LEU A 44 -17.78 -6.14 4.37
CA LEU A 44 -17.95 -4.93 5.18
C LEU A 44 -16.70 -4.03 5.15
N SER A 45 -15.64 -4.48 4.51
CA SER A 45 -14.42 -3.69 4.29
C SER A 45 -14.56 -2.75 3.10
N ASP A 46 -13.82 -1.64 3.09
CA ASP A 46 -13.70 -0.72 1.97
C ASP A 46 -12.25 -0.56 1.52
N LEU A 47 -12.05 -0.47 0.20
CA LEU A 47 -10.78 -0.20 -0.45
C LEU A 47 -10.85 1.10 -1.24
N ILE A 48 -9.95 2.03 -0.94
CA ILE A 48 -9.68 3.19 -1.80
C ILE A 48 -8.41 2.89 -2.58
N SER A 49 -8.45 3.01 -3.90
CA SER A 49 -7.29 2.85 -4.76
C SER A 49 -7.06 4.12 -5.57
N VAL A 50 -5.85 4.68 -5.45
CA VAL A 50 -5.48 6.00 -5.98
C VAL A 50 -4.46 5.86 -7.08
N ASP A 51 -4.70 6.49 -8.21
CA ASP A 51 -3.74 6.59 -9.30
C ASP A 51 -3.83 7.96 -9.95
N ILE A 52 -2.72 8.45 -10.47
CA ILE A 52 -2.67 9.71 -11.22
C ILE A 52 -3.07 9.52 -12.69
N ASP A 53 -2.90 8.30 -13.23
CA ASP A 53 -3.18 7.97 -14.62
C ASP A 53 -4.59 7.38 -14.80
N SER A 54 -5.51 8.23 -15.25
CA SER A 54 -6.89 7.82 -15.50
C SER A 54 -6.99 6.74 -16.57
N THR A 55 -6.13 6.76 -17.59
CA THR A 55 -6.18 5.81 -18.73
C THR A 55 -5.85 4.39 -18.26
N VAL A 56 -4.84 4.27 -17.39
CA VAL A 56 -4.45 2.97 -16.82
C VAL A 56 -5.51 2.50 -15.82
N GLN A 57 -6.04 3.40 -15.00
CA GLN A 57 -7.06 3.08 -14.01
C GLN A 57 -8.41 2.69 -14.63
N ASP A 58 -8.71 3.10 -15.87
CA ASP A 58 -9.93 2.72 -16.57
C ASP A 58 -10.04 1.20 -16.80
N VAL A 59 -8.91 0.49 -16.88
CA VAL A 59 -8.88 -0.98 -16.94
C VAL A 59 -9.44 -1.57 -15.65
N ALA A 60 -8.97 -1.10 -14.50
CA ALA A 60 -9.47 -1.50 -13.19
C ALA A 60 -10.95 -1.12 -13.01
N ARG A 61 -11.34 0.09 -13.46
CA ARG A 61 -12.73 0.56 -13.42
C ARG A 61 -13.68 -0.35 -14.19
N ALA A 62 -13.28 -0.80 -15.37
CA ALA A 62 -14.06 -1.73 -16.18
C ALA A 62 -14.14 -3.11 -15.52
N ALA A 63 -13.03 -3.62 -14.99
CA ALA A 63 -12.95 -4.95 -14.38
C ALA A 63 -13.78 -5.05 -13.08
N PHE A 64 -13.80 -4.00 -12.26
CA PHE A 64 -14.42 -4.01 -10.93
C PHE A 64 -15.68 -3.13 -10.83
N SER A 65 -16.34 -2.85 -11.96
CA SER A 65 -17.50 -1.94 -12.03
C SER A 65 -18.65 -2.29 -11.10
N ASN A 66 -18.76 -3.56 -10.67
CA ASN A 66 -19.82 -4.05 -9.79
C ASN A 66 -19.36 -4.27 -8.34
N ASP A 67 -18.09 -4.03 -8.00
CA ASP A 67 -17.61 -4.21 -6.63
C ASP A 67 -17.83 -2.92 -5.82
N THR A 68 -18.85 -2.93 -4.97
CA THR A 68 -19.25 -1.78 -4.16
C THR A 68 -18.28 -1.46 -3.03
N ARG A 69 -17.32 -2.35 -2.75
CA ARG A 69 -16.28 -2.14 -1.73
C ARG A 69 -15.13 -1.27 -2.25
N LEU A 70 -15.02 -1.09 -3.59
CA LEU A 70 -13.92 -0.36 -4.22
C LEU A 70 -14.31 1.07 -4.57
N THR A 71 -13.47 2.03 -4.18
CA THR A 71 -13.50 3.41 -4.65
C THR A 71 -12.23 3.72 -5.42
N LEU A 72 -12.32 3.98 -6.72
CA LEU A 72 -11.21 4.42 -7.57
C LEU A 72 -11.12 5.94 -7.57
N VAL A 73 -9.95 6.47 -7.24
CA VAL A 73 -9.68 7.91 -7.16
C VAL A 73 -8.58 8.28 -8.14
N ILE A 74 -8.85 9.25 -9.01
CA ILE A 74 -7.84 9.85 -9.89
C ILE A 74 -7.30 11.07 -9.18
N ASP A 75 -6.08 10.95 -8.65
CA ASP A 75 -5.42 12.01 -7.90
C ASP A 75 -3.92 11.74 -7.77
N ASP A 76 -3.16 12.77 -7.43
CA ASP A 76 -1.80 12.62 -6.95
C ASP A 76 -1.82 12.00 -5.53
N ALA A 77 -1.08 10.91 -5.34
CA ALA A 77 -1.11 10.17 -4.09
C ALA A 77 -0.62 10.98 -2.87
N LEU A 78 0.34 11.91 -3.05
CA LEU A 78 0.80 12.79 -1.97
C LEU A 78 -0.31 13.75 -1.58
N SER A 79 -0.94 14.38 -2.57
CA SER A 79 -2.09 15.27 -2.36
C SER A 79 -3.25 14.53 -1.70
N PHE A 80 -3.52 13.29 -2.07
CA PHE A 80 -4.52 12.46 -1.44
C PHE A 80 -4.17 12.18 0.03
N LEU A 81 -2.95 11.74 0.32
CA LEU A 81 -2.50 11.40 1.67
C LEU A 81 -2.57 12.59 2.63
N THR A 82 -2.17 13.80 2.19
CA THR A 82 -2.20 15.00 3.05
C THR A 82 -3.60 15.37 3.52
N ARG A 83 -4.63 15.01 2.75
CA ARG A 83 -6.04 15.26 3.10
C ARG A 83 -6.66 14.18 3.99
N GLN A 84 -5.98 13.05 4.19
CA GLN A 84 -6.50 11.98 5.04
C GLN A 84 -6.23 12.27 6.52
N PRO A 85 -7.19 11.98 7.41
CA PRO A 85 -6.93 12.04 8.85
C PRO A 85 -5.83 11.06 9.27
N PRO A 86 -5.08 11.34 10.34
CA PRO A 86 -4.17 10.35 10.93
C PRO A 86 -4.93 9.08 11.36
N ALA A 87 -4.25 7.93 11.29
CA ALA A 87 -4.79 6.64 11.75
C ALA A 87 -6.17 6.30 11.14
N SER A 88 -6.31 6.46 9.81
CA SER A 88 -7.57 6.25 9.09
C SER A 88 -7.64 4.90 8.36
N PHE A 89 -6.52 4.22 8.15
CA PHE A 89 -6.48 2.97 7.39
C PHE A 89 -5.91 1.81 8.21
N ASP A 90 -6.52 0.63 8.08
CA ASP A 90 -6.07 -0.62 8.69
C ASP A 90 -4.95 -1.28 7.89
N PHE A 91 -4.90 -0.96 6.58
CA PHE A 91 -3.94 -1.50 5.64
C PHE A 91 -3.64 -0.44 4.58
N VAL A 92 -2.36 -0.21 4.29
CA VAL A 92 -1.90 0.65 3.19
C VAL A 92 -0.90 -0.14 2.34
N PHE A 93 -1.14 -0.23 1.05
CA PHE A 93 -0.22 -0.80 0.07
C PHE A 93 0.34 0.30 -0.83
N ALA A 94 1.66 0.35 -0.99
CA ALA A 94 2.35 1.33 -1.81
C ALA A 94 3.18 0.66 -2.92
N ASP A 95 2.69 0.76 -4.15
CA ASP A 95 3.37 0.34 -5.38
C ASP A 95 3.68 1.53 -6.30
N ALA A 96 3.42 2.75 -5.86
CA ALA A 96 3.79 3.99 -6.53
C ALA A 96 5.05 4.61 -5.92
N LEU A 97 5.69 5.55 -6.64
CA LEU A 97 6.79 6.35 -6.10
C LEU A 97 6.31 7.22 -4.92
N ALA A 98 5.13 7.79 -5.07
CA ALA A 98 4.44 8.55 -4.05
C ALA A 98 3.92 7.62 -2.94
N GLY A 99 4.09 8.04 -1.69
CA GLY A 99 3.84 7.21 -0.51
C GLY A 99 4.99 6.27 -0.15
N LYS A 100 5.87 5.93 -1.11
CA LYS A 100 7.04 5.07 -0.94
C LYS A 100 8.32 5.90 -0.77
N TYR A 101 8.80 6.54 -1.80
CA TYR A 101 10.03 7.35 -1.75
C TYR A 101 9.74 8.81 -1.41
N GLU A 102 8.59 9.30 -1.80
CA GLU A 102 8.08 10.64 -1.52
C GLU A 102 6.86 10.55 -0.62
N GLY A 103 6.80 11.36 0.44
CA GLY A 103 5.66 11.38 1.36
C GLY A 103 5.50 10.13 2.23
N ILE A 104 6.58 9.38 2.50
CA ILE A 104 6.54 8.20 3.37
C ILE A 104 5.96 8.52 4.76
N GLU A 105 6.26 9.69 5.31
CA GLU A 105 5.75 10.12 6.62
C GLU A 105 4.22 10.28 6.59
N ASP A 106 3.66 10.81 5.49
CA ASP A 106 2.23 10.92 5.33
C ASP A 106 1.56 9.56 5.15
N ALA A 107 2.20 8.65 4.41
CA ALA A 107 1.72 7.28 4.26
C ALA A 107 1.73 6.52 5.59
N LEU A 108 2.76 6.67 6.41
CA LEU A 108 2.82 6.07 7.75
C LEU A 108 1.83 6.72 8.73
N ARG A 109 1.63 8.04 8.63
CA ARG A 109 0.71 8.80 9.48
C ARG A 109 -0.72 8.30 9.40
N VAL A 110 -1.17 7.90 8.21
CA VAL A 110 -2.55 7.45 7.99
C VAL A 110 -2.80 5.99 8.42
N VAL A 111 -1.76 5.21 8.74
CA VAL A 111 -1.91 3.83 9.24
C VAL A 111 -2.43 3.85 10.68
N LYS A 112 -3.46 3.06 10.99
CA LYS A 112 -3.97 2.86 12.35
C LYS A 112 -2.97 2.11 13.23
N PRO A 113 -2.99 2.28 14.57
CA PRO A 113 -2.31 1.37 15.48
C PRO A 113 -2.71 -0.08 15.22
N GLY A 114 -1.73 -0.97 15.08
CA GLY A 114 -1.91 -2.36 14.66
C GLY A 114 -2.11 -2.55 13.16
N GLY A 115 -2.23 -1.46 12.38
CA GLY A 115 -2.37 -1.51 10.93
C GLY A 115 -1.06 -1.80 10.21
N PHE A 116 -1.19 -2.19 8.93
CA PHE A 116 -0.07 -2.50 8.04
C PHE A 116 0.22 -1.35 7.07
N TYR A 117 1.50 -1.15 6.82
CA TYR A 117 2.01 -0.46 5.65
C TYR A 117 2.90 -1.45 4.88
N VAL A 118 2.55 -1.73 3.63
CA VAL A 118 3.23 -2.73 2.78
C VAL A 118 3.80 -2.03 1.56
N ILE A 119 5.07 -2.30 1.28
CA ILE A 119 5.80 -1.72 0.15
C ILE A 119 6.27 -2.86 -0.74
N ASP A 120 6.03 -2.75 -2.04
CA ASP A 120 6.54 -3.66 -3.06
C ASP A 120 7.81 -3.13 -3.74
N ASP A 121 8.45 -3.99 -4.54
CA ASP A 121 9.55 -3.66 -5.44
C ASP A 121 10.80 -3.09 -4.72
N MET A 122 11.22 -3.81 -3.67
CA MET A 122 12.34 -3.40 -2.81
C MET A 122 13.64 -4.17 -3.09
N LEU A 123 13.61 -5.20 -3.97
CA LEU A 123 14.79 -5.90 -4.45
C LEU A 123 15.10 -5.51 -5.90
N PRO A 124 16.38 -5.51 -6.31
CA PRO A 124 16.78 -5.15 -7.67
C PRO A 124 16.01 -5.92 -8.74
N GLN A 125 15.40 -5.19 -9.68
CA GLN A 125 14.69 -5.71 -10.82
C GLN A 125 15.36 -5.24 -12.12
N ALA A 126 15.39 -6.10 -13.15
CA ALA A 126 16.02 -5.79 -14.44
C ALA A 126 15.36 -4.62 -15.18
N ASN A 127 14.13 -4.30 -14.86
CA ASN A 127 13.30 -3.25 -15.47
C ASN A 127 13.18 -1.98 -14.63
N TRP A 128 13.98 -1.85 -13.55
CA TRP A 128 14.00 -0.61 -12.78
C TRP A 128 14.51 0.56 -13.61
N PRO A 129 13.88 1.74 -13.49
CA PRO A 129 14.43 2.96 -14.06
C PRO A 129 15.80 3.28 -13.50
N GLU A 130 16.61 4.01 -14.28
CA GLU A 130 17.91 4.50 -13.83
C GLU A 130 17.76 5.28 -12.51
N GLY A 131 18.66 5.03 -11.56
CA GLY A 131 18.64 5.67 -10.23
C GLY A 131 17.64 5.10 -9.23
N HIS A 132 16.77 4.17 -9.60
CA HIS A 132 15.81 3.57 -8.67
C HIS A 132 16.50 2.83 -7.52
N ALA A 133 17.53 2.04 -7.84
CA ALA A 133 18.27 1.27 -6.83
C ALA A 133 18.88 2.14 -5.71
N ALA A 134 19.28 3.38 -6.02
CA ALA A 134 19.84 4.30 -5.04
C ALA A 134 18.81 4.83 -4.03
N LYS A 135 17.50 4.77 -4.36
CA LYS A 135 16.41 5.24 -3.46
C LYS A 135 16.12 4.24 -2.34
N VAL A 136 16.34 2.94 -2.57
CA VAL A 136 15.97 1.87 -1.62
C VAL A 136 16.72 1.99 -0.28
N PRO A 137 18.06 2.16 -0.22
CA PRO A 137 18.77 2.31 1.04
C PRO A 137 18.31 3.53 1.86
N ALA A 138 18.02 4.64 1.19
CA ALA A 138 17.51 5.84 1.86
C ALA A 138 16.12 5.60 2.47
N LEU A 139 15.22 4.94 1.74
CA LEU A 139 13.91 4.55 2.25
C LEU A 139 14.03 3.61 3.45
N MET A 140 14.87 2.58 3.36
CA MET A 140 15.10 1.64 4.46
C MET A 140 15.63 2.33 5.71
N SER A 141 16.51 3.31 5.56
CA SER A 141 17.02 4.11 6.69
C SER A 141 15.92 4.95 7.33
N ARG A 142 15.03 5.56 6.52
CA ARG A 142 13.87 6.32 7.01
C ARG A 142 12.88 5.42 7.76
N LEU A 143 12.60 4.23 7.23
CA LEU A 143 11.74 3.24 7.89
C LEU A 143 12.35 2.76 9.21
N ALA A 144 13.63 2.41 9.24
CA ALA A 144 14.32 1.98 10.46
C ALA A 144 14.34 3.05 11.57
N ALA A 145 14.23 4.33 11.20
CA ALA A 145 14.14 5.42 12.17
C ALA A 145 12.74 5.58 12.80
N GLN A 146 11.71 4.88 12.27
CA GLN A 146 10.33 4.98 12.77
C GLN A 146 10.16 4.17 14.06
N ARG A 147 10.14 4.85 15.20
CA ARG A 147 10.02 4.19 16.51
C ARG A 147 8.65 3.57 16.78
N ASP A 148 7.61 4.08 16.10
CA ASP A 148 6.23 3.63 16.25
C ASP A 148 5.87 2.46 15.34
N PHE A 149 6.84 1.94 14.57
CA PHE A 149 6.63 0.82 13.66
C PHE A 149 7.61 -0.32 13.94
N GLU A 150 7.14 -1.55 13.74
CA GLU A 150 7.97 -2.74 13.56
C GLU A 150 8.13 -2.99 12.07
N ILE A 151 9.38 -3.15 11.62
CA ILE A 151 9.72 -3.21 10.20
C ILE A 151 10.29 -4.60 9.87
N ALA A 152 9.70 -5.27 8.89
CA ALA A 152 10.14 -6.57 8.40
C ALA A 152 10.44 -6.50 6.89
N PRO A 153 11.70 -6.31 6.47
CA PRO A 153 12.09 -6.51 5.08
C PRO A 153 12.13 -7.99 4.74
N MET A 154 11.58 -8.35 3.59
CA MET A 154 11.45 -9.73 3.14
C MET A 154 12.00 -9.92 1.73
N ALA A 155 12.83 -10.94 1.51
CA ALA A 155 13.23 -11.41 0.19
C ALA A 155 12.11 -12.28 -0.42
N TRP A 156 10.93 -11.66 -0.65
CA TRP A 156 9.75 -12.30 -1.19
C TRP A 156 9.32 -11.61 -2.48
N ALA A 157 9.13 -12.38 -3.56
CA ALA A 157 8.78 -11.84 -4.89
C ALA A 157 9.78 -10.75 -5.33
N SER A 158 9.28 -9.58 -5.69
CA SER A 158 10.04 -8.36 -6.04
C SER A 158 10.76 -7.68 -4.84
N GLY A 159 10.63 -8.25 -3.66
CA GLY A 159 11.09 -7.65 -2.40
C GLY A 159 10.00 -6.84 -1.73
N ILE A 160 9.56 -7.31 -0.58
CA ILE A 160 8.47 -6.69 0.20
C ILE A 160 9.03 -6.12 1.50
N VAL A 161 8.52 -4.97 1.91
CA VAL A 161 8.65 -4.51 3.29
C VAL A 161 7.27 -4.43 3.93
N ILE A 162 7.12 -5.07 5.08
CA ILE A 162 5.93 -4.92 5.92
C ILE A 162 6.32 -4.08 7.12
N ALA A 163 5.59 -2.99 7.34
CA ALA A 163 5.68 -2.17 8.53
C ALA A 163 4.35 -2.24 9.29
N VAL A 164 4.40 -2.56 10.57
CA VAL A 164 3.22 -2.60 11.44
C VAL A 164 3.30 -1.47 12.45
N ARG A 165 2.28 -0.62 12.49
CA ARG A 165 2.22 0.42 13.52
C ARG A 165 1.95 -0.21 14.88
N LYS A 166 2.82 0.06 15.85
CA LYS A 166 2.68 -0.45 17.21
C LYS A 166 1.36 -0.01 17.84
N PRO A 167 0.68 -0.86 18.60
CA PRO A 167 -0.43 -0.42 19.42
C PRO A 167 0.05 0.68 20.39
N GLN A 168 -0.79 1.68 20.63
CA GLN A 168 -0.49 2.64 21.69
C GLN A 168 -0.56 1.90 23.04
N HIS A 169 0.55 1.85 23.76
CA HIS A 169 0.52 1.42 25.15
C HIS A 169 -0.18 2.52 25.95
N PHE A 170 -1.37 2.23 26.45
CA PHE A 170 -1.94 3.03 27.51
C PHE A 170 -1.03 2.81 28.72
N SER A 171 -0.23 3.82 29.08
CA SER A 171 0.45 3.84 30.37
C SER A 171 -0.63 3.85 31.44
N SER A 172 -0.70 2.77 32.22
CA SER A 172 -1.59 2.60 33.38
C SER A 172 -1.18 3.58 34.47
#